data_63dd9f86425940089ca7689e7183f55a
#
_entry.id   63dd9f86425940089ca7689e7183f55a
#
_cell.length_a   1.000
_cell.length_b   1.000
_cell.length_c   1.000
_cell.angle_alpha   90.00
_cell.angle_beta   90.00
_cell.angle_gamma   90.00
#
_symmetry.space_group_name_H-M   'P 1'
#
loop_
_entity.id
_entity.type
_entity.pdbx_description
1 polymer ?
#
loop_
_entity_poly.entity_id
_entity_poly.type
_entity_poly.pdbx_seq_one_letter_code
_entity_poly.pdbx_strand_id
1 'polypeptide(L)'
;CNRMSYVVEAAIGIDEKSATATRGWFRIDPAACRVVLQGALTADRILLNARALGVYGASPIPQSGNDTLCIAQENFVIAAARQCRTGQTPAPFTQITPTQTDDGNLVAYLAEDSEYDDEQARLAGIQRLLVIAGYDAAPIDGVDGPKTQGALNAFLKSRGLSADVVQSPNFFTTMIDAVQS
;
A
#
# COMPACT_ATOMS: atom_id res chain seq x y z
N CYS A 1 5.77 1.12 6.07
CA CYS A 1 5.44 2.45 5.51
C CYS A 1 5.36 2.38 3.99
N ASN A 2 4.45 3.13 3.41
CA ASN A 2 4.21 3.13 1.97
C ASN A 2 4.71 4.42 1.33
N ARG A 3 5.77 4.33 0.52
CA ARG A 3 6.29 5.42 -0.30
C ARG A 3 6.00 5.23 -1.79
N MET A 4 5.00 4.42 -2.10
CA MET A 4 4.48 4.27 -3.46
C MET A 4 3.35 5.25 -3.72
N SER A 5 3.05 5.49 -4.99
CA SER A 5 1.92 6.31 -5.42
C SER A 5 0.59 5.54 -5.47
N TYR A 6 0.55 4.35 -4.91
CA TYR A 6 -0.63 3.49 -4.84
C TYR A 6 -1.05 3.29 -3.39
N VAL A 7 -2.35 3.27 -3.13
CA VAL A 7 -2.85 2.65 -1.90
C VAL A 7 -2.63 1.15 -2.04
N VAL A 8 -1.94 0.56 -1.10
CA VAL A 8 -1.58 -0.86 -1.15
C VAL A 8 -2.29 -1.65 -0.07
N GLU A 9 -2.41 -2.94 -0.31
CA GLU A 9 -2.72 -3.93 0.71
C GLU A 9 -1.51 -4.85 0.84
N ALA A 10 -1.01 -4.97 2.07
CA ALA A 10 0.15 -5.79 2.37
C ALA A 10 -0.25 -7.05 3.12
N ALA A 11 0.35 -8.16 2.73
CA ALA A 11 0.31 -9.41 3.47
C ALA A 11 1.69 -9.70 4.05
N ILE A 12 1.74 -10.12 5.30
CA ILE A 12 2.98 -10.39 6.02
C ILE A 12 3.14 -11.89 6.20
N GLY A 13 4.34 -12.38 5.88
CA GLY A 13 4.76 -13.74 6.15
C GLY A 13 5.74 -13.76 7.31
N ILE A 14 5.51 -14.67 8.25
CA ILE A 14 6.38 -14.87 9.41
C ILE A 14 6.92 -16.29 9.31
N ASP A 15 8.22 -16.39 9.07
CA ASP A 15 8.90 -17.67 8.89
C ASP A 15 9.70 -18.00 10.14
N GLU A 16 9.28 -19.05 10.85
CA GLU A 16 9.97 -19.61 11.99
C GLU A 16 10.39 -21.03 11.67
N LYS A 17 11.33 -21.59 12.43
CA LYS A 17 11.94 -22.90 12.16
C LYS A 17 10.93 -24.01 11.94
N SER A 18 9.81 -23.98 12.64
CA SER A 18 8.84 -25.07 12.64
C SER A 18 7.56 -24.75 11.84
N ALA A 19 7.34 -23.48 11.47
CA ALA A 19 6.10 -23.07 10.84
C ALA A 19 6.26 -21.74 10.11
N THR A 20 5.50 -21.58 9.03
CA THR A 20 5.38 -20.32 8.30
C THR A 20 3.92 -19.89 8.31
N ALA A 21 3.65 -18.68 8.78
CA ALA A 21 2.31 -18.12 8.85
C ALA A 21 2.23 -16.87 7.97
N THR A 22 1.03 -16.61 7.43
CA THR A 22 0.75 -15.38 6.71
C THR A 22 -0.50 -14.73 7.27
N ARG A 23 -0.58 -13.41 7.15
CA ARG A 23 -1.79 -12.67 7.49
C ARG A 23 -1.88 -11.38 6.67
N GLY A 24 -3.06 -10.92 6.43
CA GLY A 24 -3.40 -9.72 5.64
C GLY A 24 -4.89 -9.49 5.66
N TRP A 25 -5.36 -8.51 5.06
CA TRP A 25 -4.60 -7.49 4.31
C TRP A 25 -4.51 -6.23 5.14
N PHE A 26 -3.36 -5.61 5.12
CA PHE A 26 -3.12 -4.32 5.79
C PHE A 26 -3.12 -3.22 4.75
N ARG A 27 -4.15 -2.39 4.76
CA ARG A 27 -4.25 -1.26 3.83
C ARG A 27 -3.35 -0.12 4.31
N ILE A 28 -2.52 0.40 3.41
CA ILE A 28 -1.57 1.47 3.72
C ILE A 28 -1.63 2.52 2.62
N ASP A 29 -2.05 3.73 2.97
CA ASP A 29 -2.12 4.86 2.04
C ASP A 29 -0.71 5.39 1.71
N PRO A 30 -0.52 6.07 0.55
CA PRO A 30 0.74 6.75 0.27
C PRO A 30 1.16 7.68 1.41
N ALA A 31 2.42 7.63 1.78
CA ALA A 31 3.03 8.37 2.89
C ALA A 31 2.58 7.94 4.29
N ALA A 32 1.79 6.87 4.40
CA ALA A 32 1.34 6.35 5.69
C ALA A 32 2.20 5.18 6.14
N CYS A 33 2.18 4.95 7.45
CA CYS A 33 2.78 3.77 8.09
C CYS A 33 1.71 3.02 8.85
N ARG A 34 1.87 1.72 8.92
CA ARG A 34 0.96 0.87 9.68
C ARG A 34 1.74 -0.19 10.44
N VAL A 35 1.40 -0.39 11.71
CA VAL A 35 1.96 -1.46 12.52
C VAL A 35 1.32 -2.77 12.07
N VAL A 36 2.13 -3.70 11.56
CA VAL A 36 1.66 -5.00 11.05
C VAL A 36 2.05 -6.15 11.98
N LEU A 37 3.05 -5.93 12.83
CA LEU A 37 3.49 -6.87 13.87
C LEU A 37 3.75 -6.09 15.15
N GLN A 38 3.30 -6.63 16.28
CA GLN A 38 3.51 -6.03 17.59
C GLN A 38 4.38 -6.94 18.46
N GLY A 39 5.13 -6.30 19.36
CA GLY A 39 6.01 -7.00 20.29
C GLY A 39 7.38 -7.29 19.70
N ALA A 40 8.18 -8.07 20.40
CA ALA A 40 9.52 -8.42 19.96
C ALA A 40 9.48 -9.34 18.74
N LEU A 41 10.31 -9.04 17.74
CA LEU A 41 10.45 -9.88 16.56
C LEU A 41 11.39 -11.03 16.88
N THR A 42 10.83 -12.23 16.93
CA THR A 42 11.57 -13.47 17.19
C THR A 42 11.61 -14.39 15.97
N ALA A 43 10.98 -14.01 14.87
CA ALA A 43 10.95 -14.78 13.65
C ALA A 43 12.31 -14.80 12.96
N ASP A 44 12.62 -15.92 12.29
CA ASP A 44 13.86 -16.05 11.51
C ASP A 44 13.85 -15.13 10.29
N ARG A 45 12.69 -15.00 9.63
CA ARG A 45 12.51 -14.13 8.46
C ARG A 45 11.14 -13.48 8.49
N ILE A 46 11.09 -12.25 7.99
CA ILE A 46 9.84 -11.54 7.71
C ILE A 46 9.73 -11.37 6.19
N LEU A 47 8.56 -11.71 5.68
CA LEU A 47 8.30 -11.73 4.24
C LEU A 47 7.09 -10.84 3.94
N LEU A 48 7.03 -10.33 2.72
CA LEU A 48 6.02 -9.36 2.32
C LEU A 48 5.48 -9.69 0.93
N ASN A 49 4.16 -9.60 0.79
CA ASN A 49 3.49 -9.46 -0.51
C ASN A 49 2.67 -8.17 -0.45
N ALA A 50 2.79 -7.33 -1.47
CA ALA A 50 2.01 -6.10 -1.59
C ALA A 50 1.26 -6.09 -2.91
N ARG A 51 0.00 -5.66 -2.87
CA ARG A 51 -0.83 -5.48 -4.06
C ARG A 51 -1.50 -4.11 -4.01
N ALA A 52 -1.70 -3.50 -5.18
CA ALA A 52 -2.50 -2.28 -5.28
C ALA A 52 -3.98 -2.62 -5.22
N LEU A 53 -4.79 -1.67 -4.77
CA LEU A 53 -6.24 -1.82 -4.80
C LEU A 53 -6.76 -1.92 -6.23
N GLY A 54 -7.92 -2.57 -6.40
CA GLY A 54 -8.53 -2.78 -7.71
C GLY A 54 -8.86 -1.51 -8.50
N VAL A 55 -8.99 -0.37 -7.83
CA VAL A 55 -9.26 0.93 -8.48
C VAL A 55 -8.19 1.30 -9.52
N TYR A 56 -6.97 0.81 -9.36
CA TYR A 56 -5.86 1.09 -10.27
C TYR A 56 -5.83 0.19 -11.51
N GLY A 57 -6.76 -0.74 -11.64
CA GLY A 57 -6.82 -1.68 -12.75
C GLY A 57 -5.98 -2.93 -12.50
N ALA A 58 -5.50 -3.55 -13.57
CA ALA A 58 -4.75 -4.80 -13.48
C ALA A 58 -3.39 -4.58 -12.83
N SER A 59 -3.14 -5.28 -11.76
CA SER A 59 -1.89 -5.45 -11.00
C SER A 59 -0.72 -4.51 -11.40
N PRO A 60 -0.75 -3.22 -11.03
CA PRO A 60 0.33 -2.29 -11.40
C PRO A 60 1.62 -2.51 -10.60
N ILE A 61 1.55 -3.24 -9.47
CA ILE A 61 2.72 -3.57 -8.66
C ILE A 61 3.22 -4.94 -9.08
N PRO A 62 4.49 -5.04 -9.55
CA PRO A 62 5.06 -6.34 -9.93
C PRO A 62 5.03 -7.33 -8.78
N GLN A 63 4.58 -8.54 -9.06
CA GLN A 63 4.58 -9.63 -8.08
C GLN A 63 5.89 -10.40 -8.22
N SER A 64 6.70 -10.36 -7.17
CA SER A 64 8.02 -10.98 -7.17
C SER A 64 8.35 -11.52 -5.78
N GLY A 65 9.34 -12.39 -5.73
CA GLY A 65 9.83 -12.98 -4.48
C GLY A 65 10.21 -14.44 -4.66
N ASN A 66 11.10 -14.90 -3.80
CA ASN A 66 11.64 -16.25 -3.86
C ASN A 66 10.86 -17.27 -3.04
N ASP A 67 9.95 -16.80 -2.18
CA ASP A 67 9.12 -17.67 -1.35
C ASP A 67 7.68 -17.63 -1.86
N THR A 68 7.06 -18.79 -1.94
CA THR A 68 5.64 -18.90 -2.30
C THR A 68 4.85 -19.27 -1.06
N LEU A 69 3.97 -18.37 -0.63
CA LEU A 69 3.14 -18.57 0.56
C LEU A 69 1.67 -18.35 0.23
N CYS A 70 0.80 -18.90 1.06
CA CYS A 70 -0.64 -18.85 0.84
C CYS A 70 -1.24 -17.52 1.31
N ILE A 71 -2.12 -16.99 0.50
CA ILE A 71 -2.95 -15.81 0.80
C ILE A 71 -4.42 -16.17 0.56
N ALA A 72 -5.31 -15.30 1.00
CA ALA A 72 -6.72 -15.36 0.66
C ALA A 72 -7.15 -14.02 0.06
N GLN A 73 -8.32 -14.00 -0.59
CA GLN A 73 -8.83 -12.78 -1.21
C GLN A 73 -9.26 -11.74 -0.18
N GLU A 74 -9.99 -12.20 0.85
CA GLU A 74 -10.42 -11.39 1.99
C GLU A 74 -9.34 -11.39 3.08
N ASN A 75 -9.58 -10.67 4.16
CA ASN A 75 -8.68 -10.68 5.32
C ASN A 75 -8.49 -12.10 5.85
N PHE A 76 -7.27 -12.43 6.22
CA PHE A 76 -6.92 -13.80 6.57
C PHE A 76 -5.82 -13.88 7.63
N VAL A 77 -5.79 -15.02 8.31
CA VAL A 77 -4.68 -15.52 9.12
C VAL A 77 -4.50 -16.98 8.76
N ILE A 78 -3.36 -17.35 8.21
CA ILE A 78 -3.05 -18.71 7.76
C ILE A 78 -1.85 -19.22 8.55
N ALA A 79 -2.06 -20.27 9.35
CA ALA A 79 -1.03 -20.79 10.24
C ALA A 79 -0.02 -21.70 9.53
N ALA A 80 -0.43 -22.39 8.45
CA ALA A 80 0.43 -23.28 7.67
C ALA A 80 0.45 -22.80 6.22
N ALA A 81 1.22 -21.76 5.96
CA ALA A 81 1.12 -20.98 4.73
C ALA A 81 1.92 -21.55 3.54
N ARG A 82 2.62 -22.67 3.71
CA ARG A 82 3.36 -23.29 2.60
C ARG A 82 2.53 -24.28 1.81
N GLN A 83 1.36 -24.70 2.33
CA GLN A 83 0.43 -25.58 1.62
C GLN A 83 -0.96 -24.94 1.64
N CYS A 84 -1.44 -24.54 0.46
CA CYS A 84 -2.70 -23.82 0.35
C CYS A 84 -3.89 -24.79 0.37
N ARG A 85 -4.89 -24.43 1.16
CA ARG A 85 -6.17 -25.10 1.26
C ARG A 85 -7.21 -24.44 0.36
N THR A 86 -8.41 -25.00 0.29
CA THR A 86 -9.54 -24.40 -0.44
C THR A 86 -9.78 -22.95 0.03
N GLY A 87 -9.92 -22.04 -0.92
CA GLY A 87 -10.09 -20.60 -0.62
C GLY A 87 -8.78 -19.86 -0.44
N GLN A 88 -7.65 -20.54 -0.52
CA GLN A 88 -6.32 -19.96 -0.46
C GLN A 88 -5.63 -20.08 -1.82
N THR A 89 -4.74 -19.14 -2.12
CA THR A 89 -3.96 -19.17 -3.35
C THR A 89 -2.48 -18.90 -3.03
N PRO A 90 -1.57 -19.52 -3.78
CA PRO A 90 -0.14 -19.22 -3.63
C PRO A 90 0.20 -17.84 -4.21
N ALA A 91 1.06 -17.12 -3.53
CA ALA A 91 1.56 -15.83 -3.99
C ALA A 91 3.05 -15.68 -3.67
N PRO A 92 3.81 -14.91 -4.48
CA PRO A 92 5.21 -14.67 -4.20
C PRO A 92 5.38 -13.70 -3.04
N PHE A 93 6.30 -14.01 -2.15
CA PHE A 93 6.68 -13.15 -1.03
C PHE A 93 8.16 -12.83 -1.12
N THR A 94 8.51 -11.61 -0.77
CA THR A 94 9.90 -11.14 -0.73
C THR A 94 10.32 -10.98 0.72
N GLN A 95 11.51 -11.48 1.04
CA GLN A 95 12.08 -11.23 2.36
C GLN A 95 12.40 -9.75 2.51
N ILE A 96 12.00 -9.18 3.64
CA ILE A 96 12.30 -7.79 3.99
C ILE A 96 13.32 -7.77 5.14
N THR A 97 14.13 -6.70 5.17
CA THR A 97 15.07 -6.46 6.26
C THR A 97 14.73 -5.10 6.87
N PRO A 98 13.89 -5.08 7.91
CA PRO A 98 13.51 -3.82 8.55
C PRO A 98 14.71 -3.12 9.17
N THR A 99 14.67 -1.80 9.20
CA THR A 99 15.68 -0.95 9.83
C THR A 99 15.16 -0.47 11.17
N GLN A 100 16.01 -0.52 12.20
CA GLN A 100 15.65 0.00 13.50
C GLN A 100 15.74 1.52 13.51
N THR A 101 14.69 2.17 14.02
CA THR A 101 14.64 3.61 14.20
C THR A 101 15.10 4.00 15.61
N ASP A 102 15.29 5.32 15.84
CA ASP A 102 15.78 5.82 17.13
C ASP A 102 14.87 5.49 18.31
N ASP A 103 13.57 5.33 18.06
CA ASP A 103 12.58 4.95 19.07
C ASP A 103 12.50 3.44 19.31
N GLY A 104 13.37 2.65 18.67
CA GLY A 104 13.44 1.21 18.83
C GLY A 104 12.49 0.40 17.98
N ASN A 105 11.66 1.05 17.15
CA ASN A 105 10.77 0.37 16.23
C ASN A 105 11.52 -0.12 14.99
N LEU A 106 11.00 -1.17 14.37
CA LEU A 106 11.50 -1.69 13.10
C LEU A 106 10.60 -1.21 11.97
N VAL A 107 11.19 -0.61 10.94
CA VAL A 107 10.47 0.01 9.82
C VAL A 107 10.98 -0.55 8.50
N ALA A 108 10.06 -0.89 7.59
CA ALA A 108 10.35 -1.21 6.21
C ALA A 108 9.51 -0.30 5.31
N TYR A 109 10.08 0.09 4.18
CA TYR A 109 9.43 0.98 3.22
C TYR A 109 9.10 0.24 1.94
N LEU A 110 7.85 0.35 1.51
CA LEU A 110 7.46 0.01 0.15
C LEU A 110 7.81 1.18 -0.75
N ALA A 111 8.52 0.93 -1.84
CA ALA A 111 8.96 1.96 -2.77
C ALA A 111 8.78 1.49 -4.21
N GLU A 112 8.62 2.44 -5.11
CA GLU A 112 8.62 2.20 -6.56
C GLU A 112 9.86 2.82 -7.19
N ASP A 113 10.06 2.61 -8.48
CA ASP A 113 11.27 3.05 -9.18
C ASP A 113 11.51 4.56 -9.11
N SER A 114 10.45 5.35 -8.91
CA SER A 114 10.55 6.81 -8.76
C SER A 114 11.20 7.26 -7.47
N GLU A 115 11.32 6.38 -6.48
CA GLU A 115 11.99 6.65 -5.19
C GLU A 115 11.45 7.90 -4.49
N TYR A 116 10.14 8.02 -4.33
CA TYR A 116 9.51 9.14 -3.65
C TYR A 116 9.87 9.18 -2.16
N ASP A 117 10.01 10.39 -1.61
CA ASP A 117 9.90 10.59 -0.16
C ASP A 117 8.41 10.57 0.25
N ASP A 118 8.13 10.74 1.54
CA ASP A 118 6.75 10.65 2.03
C ASP A 118 5.83 11.71 1.40
N GLU A 119 6.29 12.96 1.33
CA GLU A 119 5.50 14.05 0.75
C GLU A 119 5.25 13.83 -0.75
N GLN A 120 6.29 13.43 -1.47
CA GLN A 120 6.18 13.11 -2.91
C GLN A 120 5.26 11.92 -3.15
N ALA A 121 5.36 10.87 -2.32
CA ALA A 121 4.50 9.69 -2.45
C ALA A 121 3.03 10.06 -2.25
N ARG A 122 2.74 10.90 -1.26
CA ARG A 122 1.39 11.37 -0.99
C ARG A 122 0.83 12.14 -2.18
N LEU A 123 1.60 13.08 -2.70
CA LEU A 123 1.17 13.90 -3.83
C LEU A 123 1.03 13.08 -5.11
N ALA A 124 1.98 12.19 -5.39
CA ALA A 124 1.90 11.27 -6.53
C ALA A 124 0.67 10.36 -6.43
N GLY A 125 0.33 9.92 -5.22
CA GLY A 125 -0.89 9.14 -4.98
C GLY A 125 -2.15 9.93 -5.30
N ILE A 126 -2.21 11.19 -4.91
CA ILE A 126 -3.32 12.10 -5.26
C ILE A 126 -3.40 12.30 -6.78
N GLN A 127 -2.27 12.60 -7.42
CA GLN A 127 -2.20 12.77 -8.88
C GLN A 127 -2.72 11.53 -9.61
N ARG A 128 -2.32 10.35 -9.17
CA ARG A 128 -2.75 9.08 -9.79
C ARG A 128 -4.25 8.89 -9.72
N LEU A 129 -4.86 9.13 -8.58
CA LEU A 129 -6.31 9.00 -8.42
C LEU A 129 -7.07 10.09 -9.18
N LEU A 130 -6.53 11.30 -9.27
CA LEU A 130 -7.12 12.35 -10.11
C LEU A 130 -7.15 11.96 -11.58
N VAL A 131 -6.05 11.38 -12.08
CA VAL A 131 -5.99 10.89 -13.47
C VAL A 131 -7.03 9.78 -13.70
N ILE A 132 -7.14 8.84 -12.79
CA ILE A 132 -8.14 7.76 -12.86
C ILE A 132 -9.56 8.34 -12.87
N ALA A 133 -9.80 9.40 -12.10
CA ALA A 133 -11.09 10.08 -12.04
C ALA A 133 -11.40 10.93 -13.27
N GLY A 134 -10.45 11.06 -14.20
CA GLY A 134 -10.62 11.81 -15.45
C GLY A 134 -10.15 13.27 -15.41
N TYR A 135 -9.40 13.66 -14.37
CA TYR A 135 -8.86 15.01 -14.25
C TYR A 135 -7.43 15.09 -14.77
N ASP A 136 -7.06 16.24 -15.33
CA ASP A 136 -5.74 16.45 -15.93
C ASP A 136 -4.68 16.78 -14.88
N ALA A 137 -4.15 15.74 -14.25
CA ALA A 137 -3.11 15.84 -13.21
C ALA A 137 -1.78 15.19 -13.63
N ALA A 138 -1.68 14.67 -14.85
CA ALA A 138 -0.44 14.06 -15.33
C ALA A 138 0.63 15.14 -15.64
N PRO A 139 1.93 14.80 -15.51
CA PRO A 139 2.47 13.50 -15.15
C PRO A 139 2.35 13.22 -13.64
N ILE A 140 2.40 11.94 -13.30
CA ILE A 140 2.40 11.50 -11.90
C ILE A 140 3.86 11.53 -11.44
N ASP A 141 4.26 12.61 -10.80
CA ASP A 141 5.66 12.91 -10.48
C ASP A 141 5.89 13.34 -9.02
N GLY A 142 4.83 13.46 -8.23
CA GLY A 142 4.93 13.91 -6.84
C GLY A 142 5.34 15.37 -6.70
N VAL A 143 5.22 16.16 -7.76
CA VAL A 143 5.57 17.59 -7.75
C VAL A 143 4.29 18.42 -7.72
N ASP A 144 4.21 19.32 -6.75
CA ASP A 144 3.08 20.23 -6.67
C ASP A 144 3.23 21.35 -7.72
N GLY A 145 2.13 21.62 -8.42
CA GLY A 145 2.12 22.64 -9.45
C GLY A 145 0.69 23.06 -9.82
N PRO A 146 0.56 24.10 -10.67
CA PRO A 146 -0.74 24.65 -11.04
C PRO A 146 -1.70 23.62 -11.65
N LYS A 147 -1.18 22.70 -12.45
CA LYS A 147 -1.97 21.65 -13.11
C LYS A 147 -2.57 20.69 -12.08
N THR A 148 -1.76 20.22 -11.13
CA THR A 148 -2.19 19.34 -10.04
C THR A 148 -3.21 20.06 -9.16
N GLN A 149 -2.94 21.31 -8.78
CA GLN A 149 -3.85 22.09 -7.93
C GLN A 149 -5.18 22.35 -8.64
N GLY A 150 -5.15 22.67 -9.93
CA GLY A 150 -6.35 22.86 -10.74
C GLY A 150 -7.20 21.59 -10.82
N ALA A 151 -6.58 20.45 -11.05
CA ALA A 151 -7.25 19.16 -11.09
C ALA A 151 -7.86 18.80 -9.73
N LEU A 152 -7.11 19.01 -8.65
CA LEU A 152 -7.57 18.74 -7.29
C LEU A 152 -8.77 19.64 -6.93
N ASN A 153 -8.70 20.93 -7.22
CA ASN A 153 -9.79 21.85 -6.95
C ASN A 153 -11.05 21.48 -7.75
N ALA A 154 -10.90 21.10 -9.02
CA ALA A 154 -12.01 20.65 -9.85
C ALA A 154 -12.66 19.37 -9.28
N PHE A 155 -11.85 18.42 -8.83
CA PHE A 155 -12.36 17.21 -8.18
C PHE A 155 -13.15 17.53 -6.91
N LEU A 156 -12.58 18.34 -6.02
CA LEU A 156 -13.23 18.72 -4.76
C LEU A 156 -14.56 19.43 -5.02
N LYS A 157 -14.58 20.37 -5.96
CA LYS A 157 -15.78 21.10 -6.33
C LYS A 157 -16.85 20.18 -6.90
N SER A 158 -16.48 19.25 -7.76
CA SER A 158 -17.45 18.31 -8.36
C SER A 158 -18.09 17.38 -7.34
N ARG A 159 -17.43 17.14 -6.20
CA ARG A 159 -17.91 16.26 -5.14
C ARG A 159 -18.48 17.02 -3.95
N GLY A 160 -18.52 18.36 -4.01
CA GLY A 160 -19.01 19.19 -2.90
C GLY A 160 -18.14 19.11 -1.66
N LEU A 161 -16.85 18.87 -1.83
CA LEU A 161 -15.88 18.74 -0.74
C LEU A 161 -15.13 20.05 -0.53
N SER A 162 -14.80 20.35 0.72
CA SER A 162 -13.99 21.53 1.07
C SER A 162 -12.48 21.19 1.01
N ALA A 163 -11.67 22.24 0.88
CA ALA A 163 -10.23 22.06 0.72
C ALA A 163 -9.54 21.40 1.91
N ASP A 164 -10.10 21.54 3.12
CA ASP A 164 -9.54 20.98 4.33
C ASP A 164 -9.57 19.43 4.36
N VAL A 165 -10.44 18.81 3.57
CA VAL A 165 -10.53 17.34 3.48
C VAL A 165 -9.23 16.74 2.94
N VAL A 166 -8.44 17.48 2.18
CA VAL A 166 -7.17 17.00 1.60
C VAL A 166 -6.16 16.62 2.69
N GLN A 167 -6.22 17.27 3.84
CA GLN A 167 -5.34 16.99 4.97
C GLN A 167 -5.90 15.92 5.91
N SER A 168 -7.12 15.44 5.65
CA SER A 168 -7.73 14.38 6.45
C SER A 168 -6.98 13.07 6.28
N PRO A 169 -6.82 12.27 7.35
CA PRO A 169 -6.23 10.93 7.24
C PRO A 169 -7.07 9.98 6.38
N ASN A 170 -8.33 10.31 6.09
CA ASN A 170 -9.23 9.50 5.28
C ASN A 170 -9.32 9.97 3.82
N PHE A 171 -8.46 10.89 3.39
CA PHE A 171 -8.60 11.51 2.07
C PHE A 171 -8.50 10.48 0.93
N PHE A 172 -7.55 9.54 1.01
CA PHE A 172 -7.43 8.51 -0.01
C PHE A 172 -8.66 7.61 -0.07
N THR A 173 -9.24 7.26 1.06
CA THR A 173 -10.51 6.52 1.10
C THR A 173 -11.62 7.32 0.42
N THR A 174 -11.72 8.61 0.73
CA THR A 174 -12.71 9.50 0.12
C THR A 174 -12.54 9.57 -1.40
N MET A 175 -11.31 9.72 -1.89
CA MET A 175 -11.04 9.74 -3.32
C MET A 175 -11.40 8.42 -4.01
N ILE A 176 -11.01 7.31 -3.41
CA ILE A 176 -11.28 5.98 -3.98
C ILE A 176 -12.77 5.71 -4.03
N ASP A 177 -13.50 6.02 -2.99
CA ASP A 177 -14.97 5.85 -2.94
C ASP A 177 -15.64 6.72 -4.02
N ALA A 178 -15.16 7.95 -4.21
CA ALA A 178 -15.67 8.84 -5.24
C ALA A 178 -15.40 8.33 -6.66
N VAL A 179 -14.24 7.74 -6.90
CA VAL A 179 -13.87 7.18 -8.20
C VAL A 179 -14.68 5.91 -8.51
N GLN A 180 -15.01 5.12 -7.51
CA GLN A 180 -15.73 3.86 -7.65
C GLN A 180 -17.25 4.01 -7.64
N SER A 181 -17.76 5.19 -7.29
CA SER A 181 -19.21 5.43 -7.20
C SER A 181 -19.87 5.71 -8.56
#